data_437e5c05b05b200073467dc2d375dccf
#
_entry.id   437e5c05b05b200073467dc2d375dccf
#
_cell.length_a   1.000
_cell.length_b   1.000
_cell.length_c   1.000
_cell.angle_alpha   90.00
_cell.angle_beta   90.00
_cell.angle_gamma   90.00
#
_symmetry.space_group_name_H-M   'P 1'
#
loop_
_entity.id
_entity.type
_entity.pdbx_description
1 polymer ?
#
loop_
_entity_poly.entity_id
_entity_poly.type
_entity_poly.pdbx_seq_one_letter_code
_entity_poly.pdbx_strand_id
1 'polypeptide(L)'
;MKAATVVRYGSPGVIEVRDVPAPVPGLGEVLVRVHAATVNRTDCGELLHPTLVRLLTGGRSRRNILGMDFAGTVEAVGAAASLFRPGDRVFGMSPSRTDGAQAEYFCMPETGPIAHMPSNLRFDQAVVCEGAYYASPTIEHFALKPGHRILIYGASGAIGTAALQLAKDRGAEVTAVVAGRHLGLVRSLGADLAVDYTTDAFDQLGRSFDFVLDAVGKLGIRRWRRLLKPGGVFATTDRGPWSQNLLFLLWSRVTGNGRVVIPLPKRGSGQAFVTELRDKIEAGRFIPVIDRRYPLAAIADAYRYVQTGEKAGVVVIDIVTEGRPAEPGEEDSSG
;
A
#
# COMPACT_ATOMS: atom_id res chain seq x y z
N MET A 1 -19.60 -14.02 -11.54
CA MET A 1 -19.01 -12.72 -11.17
C MET A 1 -17.85 -12.40 -12.09
N LYS A 2 -17.63 -11.12 -12.36
CA LYS A 2 -16.41 -10.70 -13.09
C LYS A 2 -15.21 -10.63 -12.15
N ALA A 3 -14.04 -11.10 -12.64
CA ALA A 3 -12.80 -11.08 -11.90
C ALA A 3 -11.60 -10.92 -12.84
N ALA A 4 -10.59 -10.18 -12.40
CA ALA A 4 -9.29 -10.11 -13.06
C ALA A 4 -8.47 -11.35 -12.72
N THR A 5 -8.38 -12.27 -13.66
CA THR A 5 -7.76 -13.58 -13.45
C THR A 5 -6.34 -13.63 -13.97
N VAL A 6 -5.48 -14.33 -13.23
CA VAL A 6 -4.06 -14.55 -13.56
C VAL A 6 -3.78 -16.05 -13.55
N VAL A 7 -3.71 -16.66 -14.73
CA VAL A 7 -3.44 -18.10 -14.86
C VAL A 7 -1.94 -18.41 -14.76
N ARG A 8 -1.10 -17.47 -15.18
CA ARG A 8 0.37 -17.62 -15.19
C ARG A 8 1.07 -16.33 -14.81
N TYR A 9 2.23 -16.44 -14.22
CA TYR A 9 3.09 -15.29 -13.97
C TYR A 9 3.58 -14.66 -15.28
N GLY A 10 3.68 -13.33 -15.34
CA GLY A 10 4.15 -12.65 -16.54
C GLY A 10 3.97 -11.14 -16.52
N SER A 11 4.00 -10.54 -17.69
CA SER A 11 3.68 -9.12 -17.90
C SER A 11 2.18 -8.85 -17.67
N PRO A 12 1.75 -7.59 -17.49
CA PRO A 12 0.34 -7.26 -17.29
C PRO A 12 -0.63 -7.77 -18.37
N GLY A 13 -0.15 -8.07 -19.57
CA GLY A 13 -0.96 -8.67 -20.63
C GLY A 13 -1.45 -10.10 -20.39
N VAL A 14 -1.02 -10.74 -19.27
CA VAL A 14 -1.55 -12.06 -18.88
C VAL A 14 -2.79 -11.96 -17.99
N ILE A 15 -3.18 -10.75 -17.60
CA ILE A 15 -4.37 -10.50 -16.78
C ILE A 15 -5.58 -10.44 -17.72
N GLU A 16 -6.59 -11.24 -17.45
CA GLU A 16 -7.83 -11.27 -18.21
C GLU A 16 -9.04 -11.11 -17.28
N VAL A 17 -9.96 -10.24 -17.63
CA VAL A 17 -11.24 -10.13 -16.93
C VAL A 17 -12.17 -11.21 -17.47
N ARG A 18 -12.59 -12.13 -16.60
CA ARG A 18 -13.40 -13.30 -16.95
C ARG A 18 -14.60 -13.43 -16.04
N ASP A 19 -15.63 -14.13 -16.51
CA ASP A 19 -16.71 -14.60 -15.66
C ASP A 19 -16.27 -15.89 -14.95
N VAL A 20 -16.34 -15.85 -13.62
CA VAL A 20 -16.01 -17.00 -12.74
C VAL A 20 -17.14 -17.22 -11.73
N PRO A 21 -17.28 -18.40 -11.14
CA PRO A 21 -18.25 -18.63 -10.06
C PRO A 21 -18.04 -17.66 -8.90
N ALA A 22 -19.12 -17.13 -8.34
CA ALA A 22 -19.02 -16.34 -7.10
C ALA A 22 -18.70 -17.29 -5.92
N PRO A 23 -17.81 -16.88 -5.00
CA PRO A 23 -17.49 -17.68 -3.83
C PRO A 23 -18.65 -17.70 -2.84
N VAL A 24 -18.69 -18.74 -2.00
CA VAL A 24 -19.65 -18.88 -0.90
C VAL A 24 -18.89 -18.78 0.42
N PRO A 25 -19.32 -17.94 1.39
CA PRO A 25 -18.60 -17.77 2.63
C PRO A 25 -18.61 -19.05 3.48
N GLY A 26 -17.42 -19.42 4.00
CA GLY A 26 -17.29 -20.47 5.02
C GLY A 26 -17.89 -20.06 6.36
N LEU A 27 -17.88 -20.95 7.36
CA LEU A 27 -18.57 -20.76 8.65
C LEU A 27 -18.25 -19.41 9.35
N GLY A 28 -16.99 -19.03 9.40
CA GLY A 28 -16.52 -17.77 10.05
C GLY A 28 -16.06 -16.70 9.05
N GLU A 29 -16.58 -16.74 7.81
CA GLU A 29 -16.21 -15.81 6.76
C GLU A 29 -17.34 -14.84 6.42
N VAL A 30 -16.95 -13.74 5.82
CA VAL A 30 -17.86 -12.79 5.17
C VAL A 30 -17.63 -12.80 3.67
N LEU A 31 -18.73 -12.74 2.90
CA LEU A 31 -18.70 -12.46 1.48
C LEU A 31 -18.80 -10.93 1.29
N VAL A 32 -17.78 -10.35 0.69
CA VAL A 32 -17.76 -8.92 0.40
C VAL A 32 -18.05 -8.69 -1.07
N ARG A 33 -19.06 -7.85 -1.37
CA ARG A 33 -19.27 -7.23 -2.67
C ARG A 33 -18.29 -6.06 -2.77
N VAL A 34 -17.28 -6.18 -3.62
CA VAL A 34 -16.22 -5.18 -3.75
C VAL A 34 -16.70 -4.04 -4.63
N HIS A 35 -16.57 -2.82 -4.14
CA HIS A 35 -16.84 -1.59 -4.90
C HIS A 35 -15.56 -0.99 -5.48
N ALA A 36 -14.48 -1.02 -4.68
CA ALA A 36 -13.16 -0.54 -5.08
C ALA A 36 -12.07 -1.48 -4.60
N ALA A 37 -11.03 -1.64 -5.39
CA ALA A 37 -9.78 -2.34 -5.08
C ALA A 37 -8.59 -1.48 -5.51
N THR A 38 -7.36 -1.96 -5.36
CA THR A 38 -6.16 -1.26 -5.82
C THR A 38 -5.27 -2.14 -6.69
N VAL A 39 -4.37 -1.46 -7.43
CA VAL A 39 -3.14 -2.05 -7.95
C VAL A 39 -1.97 -1.32 -7.32
N ASN A 40 -1.15 -2.06 -6.58
CA ASN A 40 0.06 -1.58 -5.95
C ASN A 40 1.32 -2.32 -6.45
N ARG A 41 2.50 -1.89 -5.99
CA ARG A 41 3.76 -2.55 -6.38
C ARG A 41 3.85 -3.99 -5.91
N THR A 42 3.19 -4.32 -4.81
CA THR A 42 3.13 -5.69 -4.28
C THR A 42 2.40 -6.60 -5.25
N ASP A 43 1.26 -6.17 -5.79
CA ASP A 43 0.51 -6.90 -6.83
C ASP A 43 1.36 -7.11 -8.09
N CYS A 44 2.09 -6.06 -8.53
CA CYS A 44 3.05 -6.18 -9.64
C CYS A 44 4.18 -7.17 -9.32
N GLY A 45 4.65 -7.19 -8.08
CA GLY A 45 5.67 -8.12 -7.60
C GLY A 45 5.17 -9.57 -7.61
N GLU A 46 3.93 -9.81 -7.19
CA GLU A 46 3.27 -11.12 -7.27
C GLU A 46 3.10 -11.58 -8.72
N LEU A 47 2.64 -10.69 -9.60
CA LEU A 47 2.47 -10.99 -11.02
C LEU A 47 3.79 -11.36 -11.71
N LEU A 48 4.87 -10.66 -11.38
CA LEU A 48 6.18 -10.84 -12.03
C LEU A 48 7.01 -11.98 -11.45
N HIS A 49 6.77 -12.45 -10.31
CA HIS A 49 7.47 -13.43 -9.47
C HIS A 49 8.90 -13.82 -9.91
N PRO A 50 9.86 -14.04 -9.00
CA PRO A 50 11.23 -14.42 -9.36
C PRO A 50 11.27 -15.65 -10.27
N THR A 51 12.20 -15.68 -11.21
CA THR A 51 12.36 -16.74 -12.22
C THR A 51 12.38 -18.15 -11.63
N LEU A 52 13.00 -18.32 -10.43
CA LEU A 52 13.05 -19.61 -9.75
C LEU A 52 11.66 -20.10 -9.32
N VAL A 53 10.80 -19.22 -8.78
CA VAL A 53 9.42 -19.58 -8.39
C VAL A 53 8.60 -19.92 -9.63
N ARG A 54 8.76 -19.16 -10.71
CA ARG A 54 8.12 -19.44 -12.01
C ARG A 54 8.52 -20.82 -12.55
N LEU A 55 9.79 -21.16 -12.43
CA LEU A 55 10.31 -22.46 -12.88
C LEU A 55 9.73 -23.61 -12.04
N LEU A 56 9.71 -23.47 -10.71
CA LEU A 56 9.19 -24.50 -9.77
C LEU A 56 7.68 -24.70 -9.87
N THR A 57 6.92 -23.69 -10.29
CA THR A 57 5.45 -23.77 -10.46
C THR A 57 5.02 -24.06 -11.89
N GLY A 58 5.96 -24.30 -12.82
CA GLY A 58 5.66 -24.39 -14.24
C GLY A 58 5.06 -23.10 -14.83
N GLY A 59 5.34 -21.95 -14.21
CA GLY A 59 4.83 -20.64 -14.58
C GLY A 59 3.40 -20.35 -14.11
N ARG A 60 2.72 -21.28 -13.44
CA ARG A 60 1.35 -21.08 -12.91
C ARG A 60 1.35 -20.10 -11.74
N SER A 61 0.38 -19.19 -11.71
CA SER A 61 0.12 -18.36 -10.55
C SER A 61 -0.42 -19.21 -9.39
N ARG A 62 -0.03 -18.87 -8.16
CA ARG A 62 -0.58 -19.48 -6.93
C ARG A 62 -1.94 -18.88 -6.57
N ARG A 63 -2.23 -17.69 -7.03
CA ARG A 63 -3.50 -16.98 -6.84
C ARG A 63 -4.08 -16.70 -8.22
N ASN A 64 -5.34 -17.05 -8.39
CA ASN A 64 -6.03 -16.79 -9.66
C ASN A 64 -6.49 -15.35 -9.77
N ILE A 65 -6.74 -14.67 -8.64
CA ILE A 65 -7.18 -13.27 -8.54
C ILE A 65 -6.22 -12.54 -7.60
N LEU A 66 -5.71 -11.40 -8.02
CA LEU A 66 -4.83 -10.54 -7.23
C LEU A 66 -5.61 -9.43 -6.50
N GLY A 67 -4.89 -8.49 -5.89
CA GLY A 67 -5.43 -7.33 -5.18
C GLY A 67 -5.45 -7.51 -3.67
N MET A 68 -4.77 -6.60 -2.98
CA MET A 68 -4.75 -6.62 -1.51
C MET A 68 -5.83 -5.72 -0.92
N ASP A 69 -5.87 -4.44 -1.27
CA ASP A 69 -6.84 -3.51 -0.70
C ASP A 69 -8.22 -3.69 -1.28
N PHE A 70 -9.23 -3.56 -0.44
CA PHE A 70 -10.63 -3.52 -0.84
C PHE A 70 -11.43 -2.53 -0.01
N ALA A 71 -12.52 -2.04 -0.61
CA ALA A 71 -13.64 -1.43 0.09
C ALA A 71 -14.93 -1.90 -0.57
N GLY A 72 -15.94 -2.23 0.24
CA GLY A 72 -17.15 -2.83 -0.28
C GLY A 72 -18.25 -2.95 0.76
N THR A 73 -19.24 -3.74 0.45
CA THR A 73 -20.39 -4.03 1.30
C THR A 73 -20.43 -5.54 1.60
N VAL A 74 -20.70 -5.90 2.83
CA VAL A 74 -20.96 -7.30 3.20
C VAL A 74 -22.23 -7.75 2.51
N GLU A 75 -22.14 -8.76 1.65
CA GLU A 75 -23.26 -9.33 0.91
C GLU A 75 -23.93 -10.48 1.69
N ALA A 76 -23.07 -11.33 2.29
CA ALA A 76 -23.51 -12.47 3.09
C ALA A 76 -22.46 -12.81 4.14
N VAL A 77 -22.88 -13.54 5.17
CA VAL A 77 -22.02 -14.01 6.25
C VAL A 77 -22.19 -15.52 6.46
N GLY A 78 -21.11 -16.19 6.85
CA GLY A 78 -21.17 -17.60 7.22
C GLY A 78 -21.89 -17.82 8.55
N ALA A 79 -22.37 -19.04 8.79
CA ALA A 79 -23.26 -19.34 9.92
C ALA A 79 -22.65 -19.10 11.32
N ALA A 80 -21.33 -19.04 11.45
CA ALA A 80 -20.62 -18.75 12.70
C ALA A 80 -20.06 -17.31 12.76
N ALA A 81 -20.22 -16.51 11.70
CA ALA A 81 -19.81 -15.13 11.69
C ALA A 81 -20.77 -14.24 12.47
N SER A 82 -20.24 -13.33 13.26
CA SER A 82 -21.02 -12.50 14.20
C SER A 82 -20.57 -11.03 14.26
N LEU A 83 -19.40 -10.70 13.68
CA LEU A 83 -18.83 -9.35 13.77
C LEU A 83 -19.40 -8.39 12.72
N PHE A 84 -19.95 -8.92 11.64
CA PHE A 84 -20.49 -8.14 10.53
C PHE A 84 -21.87 -8.66 10.12
N ARG A 85 -22.63 -7.83 9.41
CA ARG A 85 -23.97 -8.14 8.90
C ARG A 85 -24.06 -7.76 7.42
N PRO A 86 -24.94 -8.42 6.63
CA PRO A 86 -25.26 -7.96 5.29
C PRO A 86 -25.66 -6.47 5.28
N GLY A 87 -25.10 -5.71 4.36
CA GLY A 87 -25.26 -4.25 4.25
C GLY A 87 -24.17 -3.43 4.94
N ASP A 88 -23.34 -3.99 5.82
CA ASP A 88 -22.24 -3.26 6.46
C ASP A 88 -21.22 -2.80 5.41
N ARG A 89 -20.86 -1.53 5.47
CA ARG A 89 -19.76 -0.96 4.66
C ARG A 89 -18.43 -1.31 5.32
N VAL A 90 -17.57 -1.98 4.58
CA VAL A 90 -16.30 -2.52 5.11
C VAL A 90 -15.13 -2.15 4.20
N PHE A 91 -13.94 -2.10 4.80
CA PHE A 91 -12.68 -1.93 4.09
C PHE A 91 -11.58 -2.73 4.76
N GLY A 92 -10.48 -2.94 4.07
CA GLY A 92 -9.38 -3.70 4.61
C GLY A 92 -8.43 -4.24 3.56
N MET A 93 -7.84 -5.39 3.88
CA MET A 93 -6.90 -6.08 2.99
C MET A 93 -7.27 -7.55 2.86
N SER A 94 -7.25 -8.08 1.62
CA SER A 94 -7.37 -9.50 1.38
C SER A 94 -6.19 -10.25 2.02
N PRO A 95 -6.43 -11.32 2.78
CA PRO A 95 -5.35 -12.15 3.32
C PRO A 95 -4.50 -12.76 2.20
N SER A 96 -3.19 -12.87 2.41
CA SER A 96 -2.23 -13.36 1.40
C SER A 96 -2.43 -14.81 0.95
N ARG A 97 -3.41 -15.54 1.49
CA ARG A 97 -3.69 -16.95 1.18
C ARG A 97 -5.03 -17.19 0.47
N THR A 98 -5.85 -16.18 0.31
CA THR A 98 -7.12 -16.24 -0.41
C THR A 98 -7.01 -15.56 -1.76
N ASP A 99 -7.98 -15.76 -2.62
CA ASP A 99 -8.13 -14.94 -3.82
C ASP A 99 -8.31 -13.47 -3.43
N GLY A 100 -7.77 -12.58 -4.27
CA GLY A 100 -7.71 -11.16 -3.97
C GLY A 100 -8.98 -10.39 -4.30
N ALA A 101 -8.93 -9.11 -4.06
CA ALA A 101 -10.05 -8.19 -4.18
C ALA A 101 -10.29 -7.61 -5.58
N GLN A 102 -9.50 -8.01 -6.61
CA GLN A 102 -9.70 -7.55 -7.99
C GLN A 102 -10.82 -8.36 -8.68
N ALA A 103 -11.97 -8.50 -8.01
CA ALA A 103 -13.18 -9.21 -8.43
C ALA A 103 -14.42 -8.58 -7.81
N GLU A 104 -15.60 -8.85 -8.39
CA GLU A 104 -16.88 -8.34 -7.83
C GLU A 104 -17.18 -8.85 -6.42
N TYR A 105 -16.71 -10.06 -6.09
CA TYR A 105 -16.89 -10.67 -4.77
C TYR A 105 -15.65 -11.42 -4.35
N PHE A 106 -15.38 -11.45 -3.06
CA PHE A 106 -14.44 -12.40 -2.45
C PHE A 106 -14.85 -12.71 -1.00
N CYS A 107 -14.38 -13.87 -0.50
CA CYS A 107 -14.59 -14.26 0.89
C CYS A 107 -13.34 -14.06 1.71
N MET A 108 -13.53 -13.70 2.98
CA MET A 108 -12.44 -13.64 3.96
C MET A 108 -12.94 -13.91 5.38
N PRO A 109 -12.06 -14.40 6.28
CA PRO A 109 -12.41 -14.55 7.68
C PRO A 109 -12.83 -13.20 8.29
N GLU A 110 -13.93 -13.17 9.06
CA GLU A 110 -14.39 -11.96 9.74
C GLU A 110 -13.39 -11.41 10.78
N THR A 111 -12.48 -12.27 11.27
CA THR A 111 -11.40 -11.90 12.17
C THR A 111 -10.11 -11.48 11.44
N GLY A 112 -10.16 -11.41 10.11
CA GLY A 112 -9.06 -10.99 9.26
C GLY A 112 -8.82 -9.47 9.29
N PRO A 113 -8.01 -8.95 8.38
CA PRO A 113 -7.72 -7.52 8.28
C PRO A 113 -8.88 -6.76 7.62
N ILE A 114 -10.01 -6.70 8.28
CA ILE A 114 -11.26 -6.06 7.87
C ILE A 114 -11.84 -5.25 9.04
N ALA A 115 -12.44 -4.09 8.75
CA ALA A 115 -13.19 -3.28 9.70
C ALA A 115 -14.35 -2.57 9.01
N HIS A 116 -15.29 -2.03 9.80
CA HIS A 116 -16.26 -1.07 9.27
C HIS A 116 -15.52 0.10 8.62
N MET A 117 -16.00 0.53 7.47
CA MET A 117 -15.39 1.62 6.70
C MET A 117 -15.52 2.96 7.45
N PRO A 118 -14.53 3.87 7.34
CA PRO A 118 -14.68 5.23 7.84
C PRO A 118 -15.96 5.88 7.30
N SER A 119 -16.74 6.51 8.20
CA SER A 119 -18.04 7.10 7.86
C SER A 119 -17.93 8.29 6.90
N ASN A 120 -16.80 8.97 6.91
CA ASN A 120 -16.49 10.16 6.12
C ASN A 120 -15.85 9.88 4.74
N LEU A 121 -15.73 8.62 4.32
CA LEU A 121 -15.13 8.25 3.05
C LEU A 121 -16.11 7.57 2.09
N ARG A 122 -15.83 7.70 0.79
CA ARG A 122 -16.37 6.84 -0.26
C ARG A 122 -15.53 5.56 -0.39
N PHE A 123 -16.07 4.53 -1.04
CA PHE A 123 -15.35 3.26 -1.24
C PHE A 123 -14.00 3.43 -1.94
N ASP A 124 -13.96 4.26 -2.99
CA ASP A 124 -12.73 4.54 -3.74
C ASP A 124 -11.66 5.26 -2.90
N GLN A 125 -12.04 5.94 -1.84
CA GLN A 125 -11.13 6.62 -0.93
C GLN A 125 -10.63 5.71 0.21
N ALA A 126 -11.35 4.64 0.53
CA ALA A 126 -11.02 3.76 1.66
C ALA A 126 -9.94 2.70 1.34
N VAL A 127 -9.56 2.52 0.07
CA VAL A 127 -8.61 1.49 -0.38
C VAL A 127 -7.15 1.92 -0.20
N VAL A 128 -6.73 2.16 1.04
CA VAL A 128 -5.40 2.71 1.39
C VAL A 128 -4.65 1.90 2.47
N CYS A 129 -5.16 0.71 2.77
CA CYS A 129 -4.65 -0.09 3.89
C CYS A 129 -3.23 -0.61 3.64
N GLU A 130 -2.93 -1.11 2.44
CA GLU A 130 -1.65 -1.77 2.12
C GLU A 130 -0.46 -0.85 2.38
N GLY A 131 -0.51 0.40 1.88
CA GLY A 131 0.57 1.36 2.09
C GLY A 131 0.83 1.64 3.57
N ALA A 132 -0.22 1.84 4.35
CA ALA A 132 -0.15 2.05 5.79
C ALA A 132 0.30 0.79 6.54
N TYR A 133 -0.13 -0.40 6.10
CA TYR A 133 0.24 -1.68 6.70
C TYR A 133 1.74 -1.97 6.60
N TYR A 134 2.37 -1.61 5.48
CA TYR A 134 3.83 -1.75 5.33
C TYR A 134 4.63 -0.60 5.95
N ALA A 135 4.04 0.58 6.10
CA ALA A 135 4.69 1.70 6.77
C ALA A 135 4.69 1.57 8.30
N SER A 136 3.58 1.09 8.89
CA SER A 136 3.35 1.05 10.34
C SER A 136 4.46 0.34 11.13
N PRO A 137 4.92 -0.88 10.76
CA PRO A 137 5.98 -1.57 11.50
C PRO A 137 7.29 -0.80 11.55
N THR A 138 7.59 -0.01 10.50
CA THR A 138 8.79 0.82 10.47
C THR A 138 8.66 2.00 11.44
N ILE A 139 7.52 2.69 11.42
CA ILE A 139 7.24 3.81 12.32
C ILE A 139 7.19 3.35 13.78
N GLU A 140 6.61 2.18 14.05
CA GLU A 140 6.65 1.54 15.37
C GLU A 140 8.07 1.20 15.82
N HIS A 141 8.86 0.57 14.93
CA HIS A 141 10.25 0.20 15.22
C HIS A 141 11.12 1.42 15.54
N PHE A 142 10.91 2.54 14.85
CA PHE A 142 11.63 3.79 15.10
C PHE A 142 11.25 4.41 16.44
N ALA A 143 10.11 4.06 17.02
CA ALA A 143 9.60 4.63 18.27
C ALA A 143 9.70 6.17 18.27
N LEU A 144 9.21 6.77 17.20
CA LEU A 144 9.31 8.22 16.97
C LEU A 144 8.74 9.02 18.14
N LYS A 145 9.40 10.14 18.44
CA LYS A 145 9.02 11.09 19.48
C LYS A 145 9.10 12.52 18.92
N PRO A 146 8.42 13.49 19.52
CA PRO A 146 8.61 14.90 19.19
C PRO A 146 10.10 15.29 19.20
N GLY A 147 10.53 16.02 18.17
CA GLY A 147 11.93 16.42 17.97
C GLY A 147 12.82 15.39 17.25
N HIS A 148 12.37 14.15 17.03
CA HIS A 148 13.09 13.24 16.14
C HIS A 148 12.96 13.69 14.69
N ARG A 149 14.04 13.56 13.92
CA ARG A 149 14.11 13.92 12.51
C ARG A 149 14.17 12.65 11.66
N ILE A 150 13.18 12.50 10.78
CA ILE A 150 13.11 11.37 9.84
C ILE A 150 13.18 11.88 8.40
N LEU A 151 13.98 11.22 7.57
CA LEU A 151 13.92 11.37 6.12
C LEU A 151 13.20 10.19 5.49
N ILE A 152 12.21 10.47 4.63
CA ILE A 152 11.46 9.46 3.87
C ILE A 152 11.77 9.63 2.39
N TYR A 153 12.50 8.67 1.81
CA TYR A 153 12.81 8.63 0.38
C TYR A 153 11.70 7.87 -0.36
N GLY A 154 11.15 8.50 -1.42
CA GLY A 154 9.97 8.00 -2.13
C GLY A 154 8.66 8.31 -1.39
N ALA A 155 8.62 9.46 -0.71
CA ALA A 155 7.50 9.88 0.14
C ALA A 155 6.18 10.12 -0.62
N SER A 156 6.15 10.10 -1.95
CA SER A 156 4.93 10.23 -2.76
C SER A 156 4.20 8.91 -3.03
N GLY A 157 4.86 7.76 -2.89
CA GLY A 157 4.22 6.45 -3.11
C GLY A 157 3.28 6.04 -1.98
N ALA A 158 2.52 4.94 -2.13
CA ALA A 158 1.56 4.48 -1.12
C ALA A 158 2.19 4.29 0.27
N ILE A 159 3.32 3.60 0.37
CA ILE A 159 4.05 3.41 1.64
C ILE A 159 4.63 4.74 2.13
N GLY A 160 5.18 5.56 1.23
CA GLY A 160 5.82 6.83 1.57
C GLY A 160 4.85 7.87 2.12
N THR A 161 3.68 8.04 1.49
CA THR A 161 2.62 8.96 1.96
C THR A 161 2.04 8.51 3.29
N ALA A 162 1.90 7.19 3.49
CA ALA A 162 1.46 6.64 4.77
C ALA A 162 2.51 6.85 5.86
N ALA A 163 3.77 6.54 5.60
CA ALA A 163 4.87 6.72 6.55
C ALA A 163 5.03 8.19 6.98
N LEU A 164 4.88 9.13 6.03
CA LEU A 164 4.93 10.56 6.30
C LEU A 164 3.86 10.94 7.33
N GLN A 165 2.61 10.59 7.07
CA GLN A 165 1.48 10.94 7.94
C GLN A 165 1.58 10.25 9.30
N LEU A 166 1.95 8.97 9.34
CA LEU A 166 2.15 8.24 10.59
C LEU A 166 3.33 8.82 11.41
N ALA A 167 4.39 9.30 10.76
CA ALA A 167 5.50 9.97 11.44
C ALA A 167 5.08 11.34 12.00
N LYS A 168 4.28 12.09 11.25
CA LYS A 168 3.71 13.38 11.73
C LYS A 168 2.76 13.16 12.92
N ASP A 169 1.93 12.11 12.88
CA ASP A 169 1.04 11.72 14.00
C ASP A 169 1.82 11.41 15.31
N ARG A 170 3.11 11.05 15.20
CA ARG A 170 4.04 10.86 16.33
C ARG A 170 4.82 12.13 16.71
N GLY A 171 4.59 13.26 16.03
CA GLY A 171 5.25 14.54 16.31
C GLY A 171 6.68 14.65 15.76
N ALA A 172 7.09 13.78 14.84
CA ALA A 172 8.42 13.87 14.22
C ALA A 172 8.52 15.02 13.21
N GLU A 173 9.74 15.54 13.02
CA GLU A 173 10.10 16.42 11.91
C GLU A 173 10.40 15.58 10.68
N VAL A 174 9.58 15.73 9.62
CA VAL A 174 9.64 14.89 8.43
C VAL A 174 10.24 15.63 7.24
N THR A 175 11.35 15.13 6.71
CA THR A 175 11.88 15.50 5.40
C THR A 175 11.42 14.49 4.36
N ALA A 176 10.59 14.92 3.41
CA ALA A 176 10.06 14.11 2.33
C ALA A 176 10.89 14.28 1.06
N VAL A 177 11.45 13.20 0.51
CA VAL A 177 12.23 13.21 -0.73
C VAL A 177 11.41 12.58 -1.85
N VAL A 178 11.10 13.38 -2.88
CA VAL A 178 10.20 13.03 -3.99
C VAL A 178 10.68 13.64 -5.30
N ALA A 179 10.05 13.31 -6.43
CA ALA A 179 10.23 14.07 -7.67
C ALA A 179 9.55 15.44 -7.56
N GLY A 180 10.08 16.45 -8.27
CA GLY A 180 9.63 17.85 -8.18
C GLY A 180 8.12 18.04 -8.31
N ARG A 181 7.46 17.28 -9.21
CA ARG A 181 6.01 17.31 -9.41
C ARG A 181 5.18 16.92 -8.16
N HIS A 182 5.78 16.27 -7.17
CA HIS A 182 5.11 15.81 -5.95
C HIS A 182 5.43 16.63 -4.69
N LEU A 183 6.22 17.71 -4.82
CA LEU A 183 6.57 18.58 -3.68
C LEU A 183 5.33 19.19 -3.01
N GLY A 184 4.35 19.65 -3.81
CA GLY A 184 3.08 20.18 -3.28
C GLY A 184 2.32 19.14 -2.48
N LEU A 185 2.21 17.92 -3.00
CA LEU A 185 1.52 16.80 -2.32
C LEU A 185 2.13 16.52 -0.95
N VAL A 186 3.45 16.32 -0.84
CA VAL A 186 4.04 15.95 0.44
C VAL A 186 3.98 17.09 1.47
N ARG A 187 4.01 18.34 1.01
CA ARG A 187 3.77 19.50 1.89
C ARG A 187 2.34 19.51 2.43
N SER A 188 1.33 19.26 1.59
CA SER A 188 -0.07 19.19 2.05
C SER A 188 -0.33 18.04 3.02
N LEU A 189 0.49 16.99 3.00
CA LEU A 189 0.46 15.89 3.97
C LEU A 189 1.26 16.17 5.25
N GLY A 190 1.85 17.37 5.39
CA GLY A 190 2.50 17.80 6.61
C GLY A 190 4.03 17.61 6.64
N ALA A 191 4.70 17.38 5.49
CA ALA A 191 6.16 17.39 5.45
C ALA A 191 6.73 18.74 5.85
N ASP A 192 7.66 18.76 6.82
CA ASP A 192 8.33 20.00 7.28
C ASP A 192 9.33 20.50 6.22
N LEU A 193 9.97 19.57 5.49
CA LEU A 193 10.83 19.86 4.36
C LEU A 193 10.51 18.91 3.19
N ALA A 194 10.28 19.45 2.01
CA ALA A 194 10.09 18.68 0.77
C ALA A 194 11.27 18.92 -0.16
N VAL A 195 11.96 17.86 -0.56
CA VAL A 195 13.20 17.88 -1.34
C VAL A 195 13.02 17.14 -2.65
N ASP A 196 13.41 17.77 -3.75
CA ASP A 196 13.44 17.12 -5.06
C ASP A 196 14.75 16.33 -5.23
N TYR A 197 14.63 15.01 -5.44
CA TYR A 197 15.79 14.15 -5.67
C TYR A 197 16.41 14.30 -7.07
N THR A 198 15.73 14.99 -7.99
CA THR A 198 16.22 15.24 -9.36
C THR A 198 17.14 16.46 -9.43
N THR A 199 17.28 17.18 -8.33
CA THR A 199 18.15 18.36 -8.18
C THR A 199 19.29 18.08 -7.19
N ASP A 200 20.27 18.99 -7.14
CA ASP A 200 21.39 18.91 -6.17
C ASP A 200 20.96 19.08 -4.71
N ALA A 201 19.72 19.54 -4.46
CA ALA A 201 19.20 19.79 -3.11
C ALA A 201 19.24 18.52 -2.23
N PHE A 202 18.98 17.34 -2.81
CA PHE A 202 19.09 16.08 -2.08
C PHE A 202 20.53 15.74 -1.67
N ASP A 203 21.50 16.00 -2.55
CA ASP A 203 22.91 15.73 -2.28
C ASP A 203 23.53 16.72 -1.28
N GLN A 204 22.92 17.89 -1.08
CA GLN A 204 23.30 18.88 -0.08
C GLN A 204 22.82 18.54 1.34
N LEU A 205 21.92 17.57 1.51
CA LEU A 205 21.48 17.12 2.83
C LEU A 205 22.64 16.49 3.60
N GLY A 206 22.92 16.99 4.80
CA GLY A 206 23.98 16.52 5.68
C GLY A 206 23.51 15.49 6.71
N ARG A 207 24.42 15.08 7.60
CA ARG A 207 24.15 14.18 8.76
C ARG A 207 23.23 14.87 9.76
N SER A 208 21.93 14.73 9.62
CA SER A 208 20.96 15.40 10.46
C SER A 208 19.75 14.56 10.86
N PHE A 209 19.66 13.31 10.41
CA PHE A 209 18.50 12.47 10.64
C PHE A 209 18.77 11.38 11.67
N ASP A 210 17.81 11.20 12.59
CA ASP A 210 17.79 10.09 13.53
C ASP A 210 17.36 8.81 12.80
N PHE A 211 16.49 8.95 11.79
CA PHE A 211 15.92 7.86 11.02
C PHE A 211 15.90 8.19 9.53
N VAL A 212 16.15 7.18 8.70
CA VAL A 212 15.97 7.25 7.25
C VAL A 212 15.15 6.05 6.82
N LEU A 213 14.02 6.31 6.15
CA LEU A 213 13.18 5.29 5.51
C LEU A 213 13.32 5.38 3.99
N ASP A 214 13.76 4.30 3.36
CA ASP A 214 13.68 4.12 1.90
C ASP A 214 12.44 3.30 1.55
N ALA A 215 11.38 3.98 1.10
CA ALA A 215 10.10 3.37 0.73
C ALA A 215 10.09 2.80 -0.70
N VAL A 216 11.21 2.85 -1.42
CA VAL A 216 11.34 2.39 -2.82
C VAL A 216 12.49 1.42 -3.05
N GLY A 217 13.40 1.25 -2.08
CA GLY A 217 14.57 0.37 -2.20
C GLY A 217 15.67 0.87 -3.14
N LYS A 218 15.71 2.17 -3.47
CA LYS A 218 16.66 2.74 -4.43
C LYS A 218 17.81 3.52 -3.77
N LEU A 219 17.76 3.76 -2.45
CA LEU A 219 18.75 4.54 -1.74
C LEU A 219 20.00 3.70 -1.44
N GLY A 220 21.09 3.99 -2.13
CA GLY A 220 22.36 3.27 -1.94
C GLY A 220 23.02 3.56 -0.58
N ILE A 221 23.84 2.59 -0.08
CA ILE A 221 24.48 2.61 1.24
C ILE A 221 25.29 3.89 1.51
N ARG A 222 26.01 4.40 0.52
CA ARG A 222 26.82 5.63 0.68
C ARG A 222 25.95 6.85 0.98
N ARG A 223 24.75 6.92 0.36
CA ARG A 223 23.81 8.02 0.56
C ARG A 223 23.15 7.96 1.93
N TRP A 224 22.49 6.85 2.30
CA TRP A 224 21.82 6.81 3.60
C TRP A 224 22.77 6.94 4.79
N ARG A 225 24.02 6.41 4.72
CA ARG A 225 25.03 6.60 5.78
C ARG A 225 25.44 8.05 5.96
N ARG A 226 25.47 8.84 4.87
CA ARG A 226 25.79 10.26 4.92
C ARG A 226 24.69 11.09 5.60
N LEU A 227 23.45 10.62 5.53
CA LEU A 227 22.26 11.31 6.06
C LEU A 227 22.05 11.07 7.55
N LEU A 228 22.45 9.88 8.07
CA LEU A 228 22.21 9.49 9.44
C LEU A 228 23.18 10.13 10.43
N LYS A 229 22.65 10.57 11.57
CA LYS A 229 23.44 10.88 12.78
C LYS A 229 24.18 9.64 13.28
N PRO A 230 25.23 9.79 14.12
CA PRO A 230 25.79 8.66 14.88
C PRO A 230 24.68 7.96 15.68
N GLY A 231 24.55 6.64 15.57
CA GLY A 231 23.47 5.88 16.22
C GLY A 231 22.14 5.85 15.46
N GLY A 232 21.97 6.62 14.38
CA GLY A 232 20.74 6.64 13.59
C GLY A 232 20.42 5.32 12.91
N VAL A 233 19.15 5.09 12.56
CA VAL A 233 18.64 3.83 12.00
C VAL A 233 18.13 4.04 10.56
N PHE A 234 18.53 3.14 9.67
CA PHE A 234 18.02 3.03 8.31
C PHE A 234 17.01 1.89 8.20
N ALA A 235 15.85 2.17 7.62
CA ALA A 235 14.88 1.14 7.25
C ALA A 235 14.61 1.16 5.75
N THR A 236 14.27 0.01 5.21
CA THR A 236 13.80 -0.12 3.83
C THR A 236 12.64 -1.10 3.75
N THR A 237 11.75 -0.87 2.80
CA THR A 237 10.60 -1.74 2.51
C THR A 237 10.88 -2.67 1.32
N ASP A 238 12.05 -2.56 0.69
CA ASP A 238 12.43 -3.35 -0.49
C ASP A 238 13.81 -4.01 -0.30
N ARG A 239 14.05 -5.08 -1.04
CA ARG A 239 15.35 -5.80 -1.04
C ARG A 239 16.48 -4.99 -1.68
N GLY A 240 16.13 -3.93 -2.41
CA GLY A 240 17.07 -3.11 -3.17
C GLY A 240 17.69 -3.81 -4.38
N PRO A 241 18.41 -3.08 -5.23
CA PRO A 241 19.14 -3.65 -6.35
C PRO A 241 20.05 -4.80 -5.89
N TRP A 242 20.04 -5.92 -6.64
CA TRP A 242 20.85 -7.12 -6.33
C TRP A 242 20.66 -7.68 -4.90
N SER A 243 19.49 -7.42 -4.28
CA SER A 243 19.22 -7.79 -2.87
C SER A 243 20.25 -7.24 -1.87
N GLN A 244 20.92 -6.13 -2.18
CA GLN A 244 21.94 -5.50 -1.34
C GLN A 244 21.45 -5.19 0.08
N ASN A 245 20.19 -4.82 0.24
CA ASN A 245 19.60 -4.49 1.54
C ASN A 245 19.55 -5.70 2.47
N LEU A 246 19.43 -6.92 1.93
CA LEU A 246 19.54 -8.16 2.73
C LEU A 246 20.98 -8.42 3.22
N LEU A 247 21.97 -8.13 2.36
CA LEU A 247 23.39 -8.25 2.76
C LEU A 247 23.71 -7.24 3.87
N PHE A 248 23.20 -6.01 3.78
CA PHE A 248 23.36 -4.99 4.81
C PHE A 248 22.64 -5.34 6.10
N LEU A 249 21.46 -5.94 6.03
CA LEU A 249 20.74 -6.44 7.19
C LEU A 249 21.56 -7.52 7.91
N LEU A 250 22.11 -8.49 7.18
CA LEU A 250 22.98 -9.54 7.73
C LEU A 250 24.24 -8.93 8.35
N TRP A 251 24.93 -8.06 7.64
CA TRP A 251 26.12 -7.37 8.15
C TRP A 251 25.83 -6.56 9.43
N SER A 252 24.72 -5.85 9.46
CA SER A 252 24.26 -5.07 10.61
C SER A 252 24.01 -5.96 11.84
N ARG A 253 23.44 -7.16 11.63
CA ARG A 253 23.23 -8.15 12.71
C ARG A 253 24.53 -8.74 13.23
N VAL A 254 25.46 -9.10 12.33
CA VAL A 254 26.76 -9.68 12.70
C VAL A 254 27.63 -8.67 13.45
N THR A 255 27.62 -7.41 13.04
CA THR A 255 28.44 -6.36 13.67
C THR A 255 27.81 -5.74 14.92
N GLY A 256 26.59 -6.16 15.28
CA GLY A 256 25.84 -5.58 16.41
C GLY A 256 25.42 -4.12 16.23
N ASN A 257 25.63 -3.56 15.04
CA ASN A 257 25.39 -2.13 14.78
C ASN A 257 23.91 -1.74 14.68
N GLY A 258 22.97 -2.69 14.58
CA GLY A 258 21.51 -2.49 14.63
C GLY A 258 20.91 -1.42 13.70
N ARG A 259 21.73 -0.89 12.78
CA ARG A 259 21.42 0.33 12.02
C ARG A 259 20.61 0.11 10.75
N VAL A 260 20.49 -1.13 10.28
CA VAL A 260 19.70 -1.48 9.10
C VAL A 260 18.60 -2.43 9.52
N VAL A 261 17.35 -2.08 9.21
CA VAL A 261 16.17 -2.89 9.55
C VAL A 261 15.24 -3.03 8.35
N ILE A 262 14.54 -4.14 8.30
CA ILE A 262 13.43 -4.39 7.38
C ILE A 262 12.25 -4.83 8.26
N PRO A 263 11.54 -3.90 8.89
CA PRO A 263 10.41 -4.24 9.75
C PRO A 263 9.28 -4.86 8.91
N LEU A 264 8.75 -5.97 9.39
CA LEU A 264 7.62 -6.65 8.76
C LEU A 264 6.40 -6.59 9.67
N PRO A 265 5.18 -6.53 9.11
CA PRO A 265 3.96 -6.58 9.89
C PRO A 265 3.88 -7.84 10.75
N LYS A 266 3.39 -7.70 11.97
CA LYS A 266 3.20 -8.83 12.90
C LYS A 266 2.05 -9.71 12.39
N ARG A 267 2.22 -11.03 12.45
CA ARG A 267 1.15 -11.96 12.11
C ARG A 267 -0.02 -11.78 13.09
N GLY A 268 -1.24 -11.78 12.58
CA GLY A 268 -2.47 -11.70 13.37
C GLY A 268 -2.88 -10.28 13.82
N SER A 269 -2.09 -9.24 13.51
CA SER A 269 -2.42 -7.85 13.87
C SER A 269 -3.35 -7.14 12.89
N GLY A 270 -3.79 -7.82 11.82
CA GLY A 270 -4.46 -7.16 10.69
C GLY A 270 -5.75 -6.44 11.06
N GLN A 271 -6.66 -7.04 11.86
CA GLN A 271 -7.92 -6.41 12.24
C GLN A 271 -7.70 -5.17 13.13
N ALA A 272 -6.84 -5.29 14.14
CA ALA A 272 -6.51 -4.17 15.03
C ALA A 272 -5.89 -3.01 14.24
N PHE A 273 -5.00 -3.32 13.28
CA PHE A 273 -4.40 -2.32 12.40
C PHE A 273 -5.45 -1.59 11.54
N VAL A 274 -6.36 -2.32 10.89
CA VAL A 274 -7.39 -1.69 10.03
C VAL A 274 -8.33 -0.82 10.87
N THR A 275 -8.67 -1.26 12.08
CA THR A 275 -9.48 -0.47 13.03
C THR A 275 -8.75 0.82 13.45
N GLU A 276 -7.47 0.73 13.82
CA GLU A 276 -6.67 1.92 14.15
C GLU A 276 -6.55 2.89 12.97
N LEU A 277 -6.38 2.36 11.76
CA LEU A 277 -6.30 3.18 10.55
C LEU A 277 -7.63 3.91 10.29
N ARG A 278 -8.78 3.22 10.46
CA ARG A 278 -10.11 3.85 10.41
C ARG A 278 -10.19 5.04 11.36
N ASP A 279 -9.83 4.83 12.62
CA ASP A 279 -9.94 5.86 13.66
C ASP A 279 -9.04 7.07 13.35
N LYS A 280 -7.87 6.86 12.74
CA LYS A 280 -6.99 7.93 12.26
C LYS A 280 -7.60 8.70 11.09
N ILE A 281 -8.25 8.01 10.16
CA ILE A 281 -8.93 8.63 9.01
C ILE A 281 -10.09 9.47 9.50
N GLU A 282 -10.96 8.94 10.34
CA GLU A 282 -12.12 9.66 10.89
C GLU A 282 -11.72 10.90 11.71
N ALA A 283 -10.59 10.80 12.41
CA ALA A 283 -10.00 11.93 13.14
C ALA A 283 -9.23 12.94 12.26
N GLY A 284 -9.19 12.75 10.92
CA GLY A 284 -8.44 13.62 10.00
C GLY A 284 -6.92 13.52 10.13
N ARG A 285 -6.39 12.52 10.85
CA ARG A 285 -4.95 12.30 11.08
C ARG A 285 -4.29 11.44 10.00
N PHE A 286 -5.10 10.87 9.10
CA PHE A 286 -4.64 10.13 7.94
C PHE A 286 -5.55 10.46 6.75
N ILE A 287 -4.96 11.02 5.69
CA ILE A 287 -5.63 11.45 4.47
C ILE A 287 -5.32 10.44 3.37
N PRO A 288 -6.33 9.81 2.76
CA PRO A 288 -6.15 8.97 1.59
C PRO A 288 -5.51 9.73 0.42
N VAL A 289 -4.49 9.13 -0.21
CA VAL A 289 -3.84 9.69 -1.40
C VAL A 289 -4.11 8.77 -2.59
N ILE A 290 -4.94 9.25 -3.51
CA ILE A 290 -5.31 8.53 -4.73
C ILE A 290 -4.68 9.24 -5.92
N ASP A 291 -3.99 8.50 -6.77
CA ASP A 291 -3.37 9.02 -7.97
C ASP A 291 -4.37 9.05 -9.13
N ARG A 292 -4.86 7.88 -9.51
CA ARG A 292 -5.83 7.74 -10.60
C ARG A 292 -6.67 6.48 -10.44
N ARG A 293 -7.70 6.39 -11.29
CA ARG A 293 -8.68 5.31 -11.25
C ARG A 293 -8.76 4.63 -12.62
N TYR A 294 -9.03 3.34 -12.59
CA TYR A 294 -9.27 2.53 -13.78
C TYR A 294 -10.50 1.66 -13.56
N PRO A 295 -11.35 1.43 -14.56
CA PRO A 295 -12.38 0.40 -14.47
C PRO A 295 -11.73 -0.98 -14.45
N LEU A 296 -12.39 -2.00 -13.88
CA LEU A 296 -11.90 -3.38 -13.83
C LEU A 296 -11.47 -3.88 -15.22
N ALA A 297 -12.21 -3.51 -16.27
CA ALA A 297 -11.90 -3.89 -17.66
C ALA A 297 -10.52 -3.38 -18.15
N ALA A 298 -10.01 -2.29 -17.57
CA ALA A 298 -8.71 -1.69 -17.92
C ALA A 298 -7.62 -2.02 -16.88
N ILE A 299 -7.78 -3.05 -16.08
CA ILE A 299 -6.86 -3.39 -15.00
C ILE A 299 -5.43 -3.63 -15.47
N ALA A 300 -5.24 -4.22 -16.67
CA ALA A 300 -3.91 -4.43 -17.24
C ALA A 300 -3.17 -3.10 -17.48
N ASP A 301 -3.88 -2.02 -17.84
CA ASP A 301 -3.30 -0.68 -18.00
C ASP A 301 -2.92 -0.08 -16.64
N ALA A 302 -3.72 -0.31 -15.60
CA ALA A 302 -3.38 0.07 -14.24
C ALA A 302 -2.07 -0.59 -13.79
N TYR A 303 -1.87 -1.88 -14.05
CA TYR A 303 -0.61 -2.57 -13.76
C TYR A 303 0.57 -2.01 -14.55
N ARG A 304 0.39 -1.73 -15.86
CA ARG A 304 1.44 -1.08 -16.68
C ARG A 304 1.83 0.27 -16.09
N TYR A 305 0.84 1.07 -15.71
CA TYR A 305 1.09 2.36 -15.10
C TYR A 305 1.83 2.25 -13.76
N VAL A 306 1.42 1.35 -12.86
CA VAL A 306 2.11 1.15 -11.58
C VAL A 306 3.56 0.70 -11.77
N GLN A 307 3.84 -0.09 -12.82
CA GLN A 307 5.20 -0.53 -13.14
C GLN A 307 6.13 0.61 -13.58
N THR A 308 5.62 1.73 -14.09
CA THR A 308 6.46 2.91 -14.42
C THR A 308 7.13 3.48 -13.16
N GLY A 309 6.54 3.27 -11.98
CA GLY A 309 7.01 3.85 -10.73
C GLY A 309 6.69 5.33 -10.54
N GLU A 310 5.84 5.90 -11.39
CA GLU A 310 5.50 7.34 -11.39
C GLU A 310 4.32 7.70 -10.50
N LYS A 311 3.55 6.70 -10.03
CA LYS A 311 2.33 6.92 -9.26
C LYS A 311 2.58 7.65 -7.94
N ALA A 312 1.57 8.46 -7.52
CA ALA A 312 1.48 9.05 -6.20
C ALA A 312 0.34 8.38 -5.39
N GLY A 313 0.62 7.93 -4.15
CA GLY A 313 -0.38 7.19 -3.37
C GLY A 313 -0.76 5.86 -4.00
N VAL A 314 -2.07 5.59 -4.14
CA VAL A 314 -2.62 4.33 -4.66
C VAL A 314 -3.28 4.51 -6.03
N VAL A 315 -3.32 3.44 -6.82
CA VAL A 315 -4.11 3.36 -8.07
C VAL A 315 -5.34 2.52 -7.79
N VAL A 316 -6.50 3.13 -7.97
CA VAL A 316 -7.80 2.52 -7.65
C VAL A 316 -8.36 1.78 -8.86
N ILE A 317 -8.97 0.64 -8.62
CA ILE A 317 -9.77 -0.11 -9.58
C ILE A 317 -11.23 -0.02 -9.16
N ASP A 318 -12.05 0.59 -9.99
CA ASP A 318 -13.51 0.58 -9.84
C ASP A 318 -14.04 -0.77 -10.28
N ILE A 319 -14.56 -1.53 -9.33
CA ILE A 319 -15.07 -2.88 -9.57
C ILE A 319 -16.52 -2.83 -10.02
N VAL A 320 -17.34 -2.04 -9.33
CA VAL A 320 -18.76 -1.83 -9.67
C VAL A 320 -18.94 -0.47 -10.32
N THR A 321 -19.45 -0.46 -11.54
CA THR A 321 -19.74 0.75 -12.33
C THR A 321 -21.17 1.28 -12.13
N GLU A 322 -21.86 0.90 -11.06
CA GLU A 322 -23.21 1.37 -10.82
C GLU A 322 -23.22 2.86 -10.38
N GLY A 323 -23.87 3.68 -11.24
CA GLY A 323 -24.48 4.96 -10.90
C GLY A 323 -23.62 5.93 -10.10
N ARG A 324 -22.54 6.42 -10.68
CA ARG A 324 -21.86 7.60 -10.13
C ARG A 324 -22.84 8.77 -10.09
N PRO A 325 -23.13 9.42 -8.95
CA PRO A 325 -23.65 10.77 -9.01
C PRO A 325 -22.61 11.60 -9.78
N ALA A 326 -23.05 12.32 -10.83
CA ALA A 326 -22.19 13.23 -11.57
C ALA A 326 -21.49 14.17 -10.58
N GLU A 327 -20.16 14.30 -10.66
CA GLU A 327 -19.44 15.31 -9.88
C GLU A 327 -19.95 16.68 -10.37
N PRO A 328 -20.28 17.60 -9.46
CA PRO A 328 -20.60 18.97 -9.85
C PRO A 328 -19.30 19.61 -10.36
N GLY A 329 -19.12 19.72 -11.69
CA GLY A 329 -17.98 20.42 -12.27
C GLY A 329 -17.46 19.95 -13.63
N GLU A 330 -17.97 18.88 -14.24
CA GLU A 330 -17.70 18.60 -15.66
C GLU A 330 -18.76 19.30 -16.52
N GLU A 331 -18.69 20.65 -16.62
CA GLU A 331 -19.34 21.36 -17.69
C GLU A 331 -18.60 21.08 -18.99
N ASP A 332 -19.37 20.56 -19.91
CA ASP A 332 -19.12 20.27 -21.31
C ASP A 332 -18.31 21.41 -21.98
N SER A 333 -17.05 21.20 -22.27
CA SER A 333 -16.25 22.06 -23.13
C SER A 333 -16.35 21.58 -24.60
N SER A 334 -17.58 21.53 -25.12
CA SER A 334 -17.85 21.38 -26.55
C SER A 334 -18.86 22.46 -26.96
N GLY A 335 -18.30 23.60 -27.33
CA GLY A 335 -18.98 24.71 -27.97
C GLY A 335 -18.01 25.43 -28.89
#